data_c04cb627b5e8209959bcea7d5c81771a
#
_entry.id   c04cb627b5e8209959bcea7d5c81771a
#
_cell.length_a   1.000
_cell.length_b   1.000
_cell.length_c   1.000
_cell.angle_alpha   90.00
_cell.angle_beta   90.00
_cell.angle_gamma   90.00
#
_symmetry.space_group_name_H-M   'P 1'
#
loop_
_entity.id
_entity.type
_entity.pdbx_description
1 polymer ?
#
loop_
_entity_poly.entity_id
_entity_poly.type
_entity_poly.pdbx_seq_one_letter_code
_entity_poly.pdbx_strand_id
1 'polypeptide(L)' 'MPEQKKTELELVAGLFRNTDKNGNVYYTGKSEGGDEYVMFRNSYWKEGASKPYFRIMKRT' A
#
# COMPACT_ATOMS: atom_id res chain seq x y z
N MET A 1 -15.95 -12.44 -10.10
CA MET A 1 -16.41 -11.10 -10.09
C MET A 1 -16.60 -10.57 -11.46
N PRO A 2 -17.78 -10.53 -11.82
CA PRO A 2 -18.06 -10.05 -13.18
C PRO A 2 -17.72 -8.61 -13.37
N GLU A 3 -17.86 -7.82 -12.37
CA GLU A 3 -17.56 -6.43 -12.55
C GLU A 3 -16.09 -6.16 -12.70
N GLN A 4 -15.27 -7.15 -12.44
CA GLN A 4 -13.85 -6.95 -12.58
C GLN A 4 -13.47 -6.64 -14.00
N LYS A 5 -14.14 -7.27 -14.94
CA LYS A 5 -13.75 -7.06 -16.31
C LYS A 5 -14.02 -5.66 -16.77
N LYS A 6 -14.91 -4.96 -16.09
CA LYS A 6 -15.16 -3.59 -16.45
C LYS A 6 -14.19 -2.66 -15.79
N THR A 7 -13.50 -3.12 -14.80
CA THR A 7 -12.56 -2.31 -14.09
C THR A 7 -11.25 -2.31 -14.84
N GLU A 8 -10.79 -1.15 -15.17
CA GLU A 8 -9.51 -1.02 -15.81
C GLU A 8 -8.48 -0.72 -14.75
N LEU A 9 -7.46 -1.53 -14.73
CA LEU A 9 -6.43 -1.40 -13.73
C LEU A 9 -5.22 -0.76 -14.35
N GLU A 10 -4.72 0.26 -13.69
CA GLU A 10 -3.50 0.93 -14.11
C GLU A 10 -2.45 0.73 -13.06
N LEU A 11 -1.25 0.43 -13.52
CA LEU A 11 -0.14 0.30 -12.60
C LEU A 11 0.29 1.68 -12.15
N VAL A 12 0.10 1.96 -10.88
CA VAL A 12 0.49 3.25 -10.33
C VAL A 12 1.90 3.18 -9.78
N ALA A 13 2.23 2.11 -9.09
CA ALA A 13 3.55 1.97 -8.49
C ALA A 13 3.76 0.51 -8.15
N GLY A 14 5.00 0.09 -8.21
CA GLY A 14 5.39 -1.23 -7.74
C GLY A 14 6.00 -1.08 -6.37
N LEU A 15 5.61 -1.95 -5.46
CA LEU A 15 6.09 -1.89 -4.10
C LEU A 15 6.88 -3.15 -3.78
N PHE A 16 7.97 -2.96 -3.04
CA PHE A 16 8.82 -4.06 -2.62
C PHE A 16 8.65 -4.25 -1.12
N ARG A 17 8.66 -5.50 -0.70
CA ARG A 17 8.53 -5.80 0.71
C ARG A 17 9.86 -5.56 1.40
N ASN A 18 9.79 -4.87 2.52
CA ASN A 18 10.95 -4.59 3.35
C ASN A 18 10.63 -4.94 4.79
N THR A 19 11.69 -5.08 5.58
CA THR A 19 11.53 -5.37 6.99
C THR A 19 12.44 -4.42 7.75
N ASP A 20 11.89 -3.76 8.76
CA ASP A 20 12.70 -2.87 9.56
C ASP A 20 13.47 -3.69 10.60
N LYS A 21 14.26 -2.99 11.41
CA LYS A 21 15.11 -3.70 12.36
C LYS A 21 14.31 -4.32 13.49
N ASN A 22 13.06 -3.94 13.65
CA ASN A 22 12.20 -4.54 14.65
C ASN A 22 11.41 -5.72 14.10
N GLY A 23 11.61 -6.05 12.83
CA GLY A 23 10.91 -7.17 12.24
C GLY A 23 9.57 -6.81 11.64
N ASN A 24 9.21 -5.56 11.60
CA ASN A 24 7.95 -5.14 11.03
C ASN A 24 8.07 -5.05 9.52
N VAL A 25 7.06 -5.54 8.83
CA VAL A 25 7.06 -5.54 7.38
C VAL A 25 6.40 -4.26 6.88
N TYR A 26 7.02 -3.66 5.89
CA TYR A 26 6.43 -2.52 5.21
C TYR A 26 6.83 -2.58 3.74
N TYR A 27 6.23 -1.72 2.94
CA TYR A 27 6.44 -1.77 1.49
C TYR A 27 6.84 -0.40 1.01
N THR A 28 7.76 -0.35 0.05
CA THR A 28 8.20 0.91 -0.52
C THR A 28 8.32 0.76 -2.02
N GLY A 29 8.15 1.87 -2.72
CA GLY A 29 8.30 1.85 -4.16
C GLY A 29 8.13 3.23 -4.73
N LYS A 30 8.24 3.31 -6.04
CA LYS A 30 8.08 4.56 -6.76
C LYS A 30 7.09 4.39 -7.88
N SER A 31 6.34 5.44 -8.14
CA SER A 31 5.47 5.45 -9.29
C SER A 31 6.27 5.82 -10.53
N GLU A 32 5.62 5.70 -11.66
CA GLU A 32 6.27 6.07 -12.92
C GLU A 32 6.60 7.55 -12.97
N GLY A 33 5.85 8.35 -12.23
CA GLY A 33 6.11 9.75 -12.19
C GLY A 33 7.23 10.15 -11.25
N GLY A 34 7.81 9.17 -10.56
CA GLY A 34 8.92 9.48 -9.67
C GLY A 34 8.53 9.71 -8.23
N ASP A 35 7.26 9.60 -7.91
CA ASP A 35 6.81 9.75 -6.54
C ASP A 35 7.12 8.50 -5.76
N GLU A 36 7.60 8.68 -4.54
CA GLU A 36 7.89 7.57 -3.66
C GLU A 36 6.73 7.32 -2.74
N TYR A 37 6.39 6.05 -2.58
CA TYR A 37 5.30 5.65 -1.72
C TYR A 37 5.78 4.65 -0.70
N VAL A 38 5.19 4.73 0.49
CA VAL A 38 5.48 3.80 1.56
C VAL A 38 4.14 3.31 2.08
N MET A 39 4.02 2.00 2.22
CA MET A 39 2.77 1.41 2.69
C MET A 39 3.04 0.69 4.00
N PHE A 40 2.25 1.00 4.99
CA PHE A 40 2.33 0.39 6.31
C PHE A 40 1.01 -0.25 6.66
N ARG A 41 1.10 -1.33 7.43
CA ARG A 41 -0.11 -1.87 8.03
C ARG A 41 -0.57 -0.94 9.15
N ASN A 42 -1.87 -0.68 9.17
CA ASN A 42 -2.43 0.18 10.20
C ASN A 42 -2.52 -0.62 11.49
N SER A 43 -1.64 -0.31 12.44
CA SER A 43 -1.58 -1.08 13.67
C SER A 43 -2.78 -0.82 14.57
N TYR A 44 -3.55 0.21 14.27
CA TYR A 44 -4.76 0.49 15.05
C TYR A 44 -6.00 -0.14 14.43
N TRP A 45 -5.80 -0.90 13.35
CA TRP A 45 -6.92 -1.53 12.68
C TRP A 45 -7.46 -2.67 13.53
N LYS A 46 -8.78 -2.76 13.61
CA LYS A 46 -9.45 -3.86 14.27
C LYS A 46 -10.53 -4.35 13.34
N GLU A 47 -10.83 -5.64 13.47
CA GLU A 47 -11.87 -6.21 12.65
C GLU A 47 -13.17 -5.48 12.93
N GLY A 48 -13.87 -5.10 11.86
CA GLY A 48 -15.10 -4.34 11.99
C GLY A 48 -14.89 -2.85 12.09
N ALA A 49 -13.64 -2.41 12.16
CA ALA A 49 -13.38 -0.97 12.20
C ALA A 49 -13.55 -0.37 10.82
N SER A 50 -13.86 0.91 10.80
CA SER A 50 -14.01 1.62 9.54
C SER A 50 -12.69 2.14 9.01
N LYS A 51 -11.60 1.91 9.71
CA LYS A 51 -10.29 2.38 9.29
C LYS A 51 -9.67 1.39 8.32
N PRO A 52 -8.85 1.88 7.40
CA PRO A 52 -8.22 0.98 6.45
C PRO A 52 -7.17 0.09 7.11
N TYR A 53 -7.01 -1.10 6.54
CA TYR A 53 -6.02 -2.04 7.05
C TYR A 53 -4.61 -1.59 6.69
N PHE A 54 -4.41 -1.08 5.48
CA PHE A 54 -3.13 -0.55 5.04
C PHE A 54 -3.24 0.93 4.77
N ARG A 55 -2.15 1.62 4.96
CA ARG A 55 -2.08 3.05 4.69
C ARG A 55 -0.92 3.29 3.77
N ILE A 56 -1.17 4.03 2.71
CA ILE A 56 -0.14 4.39 1.75
C ILE A 56 0.17 5.85 1.92
N MET A 57 1.45 6.16 2.07
CA MET A 57 1.88 7.52 2.22
C MET A 57 2.82 7.88 1.10
N LYS A 58 2.78 9.12 0.72
CA LYS A 58 3.65 9.64 -0.32
C LYS A 58 4.77 10.42 0.34
N ARG A 59 5.98 10.09 -0.04
CA ARG A 59 7.13 10.80 0.51
C ARG A 59 7.33 12.07 -0.28
N THR A 60 7.47 13.16 0.39
CA THR A 60 7.67 14.44 -0.28
C THR A 60 9.06 14.98 -0.04
#